data_f44113f3ff5dbe9fe4aeb22b218770cf
#
_entry.id   f44113f3ff5dbe9fe4aeb22b218770cf
#
_cell.length_a   1.000
_cell.length_b   1.000
_cell.length_c   1.000
_cell.angle_alpha   90.00
_cell.angle_beta   90.00
_cell.angle_gamma   90.00
#
_symmetry.space_group_name_H-M   'P 1'
#
loop_
_entity.id
_entity.type
_entity.pdbx_description
1 polymer ?
#
loop_
_entity_poly.entity_id
_entity_poly.type
_entity_poly.pdbx_seq_one_letter_code
_entity_poly.pdbx_strand_id
1 'polypeptide(L)'
;NIFYTDLDNTLIYSYKHEIGKAKRCVEIYQGREVSFLTEKTYQLLSELKKRIGIVPVTTRTMEQYHRIDLGIGKFRYALTCNGGVLLVNGEREQTWYEKSLEMVESSKTELQQAARCLERIKDRTFEVRLIEELFLFTKCRHSQIAARQLQENLQLRFADTLTNGEKLYVVPKVLNKGMALQRL
;
A
#
# COMPACT_ATOMS: atom_id res chain seq x y z
N ASN A 1 -15.13 -18.49 -7.51
CA ASN A 1 -15.22 -17.03 -7.69
C ASN A 1 -14.33 -16.35 -6.65
N ILE A 2 -13.60 -15.29 -7.06
CA ILE A 2 -12.74 -14.50 -6.21
C ILE A 2 -13.18 -13.04 -6.28
N PHE A 3 -13.22 -12.38 -5.12
CA PHE A 3 -13.47 -10.95 -4.97
C PHE A 3 -12.18 -10.24 -4.60
N TYR A 4 -11.67 -9.42 -5.49
CA TYR A 4 -10.51 -8.56 -5.24
C TYR A 4 -10.98 -7.21 -4.74
N THR A 5 -10.37 -6.70 -3.67
CA THR A 5 -10.78 -5.44 -3.05
C THR A 5 -9.61 -4.64 -2.54
N ASP A 6 -9.66 -3.33 -2.69
CA ASP A 6 -8.77 -2.43 -1.94
C ASP A 6 -9.17 -2.40 -0.46
N LEU A 7 -8.30 -1.90 0.38
CA LEU A 7 -8.54 -1.71 1.81
C LEU A 7 -8.86 -0.25 2.14
N ASP A 8 -7.87 0.62 1.99
CA ASP A 8 -7.97 2.02 2.44
C ASP A 8 -8.95 2.82 1.58
N ASN A 9 -9.86 3.56 2.23
CA ASN A 9 -10.93 4.33 1.60
C ASN A 9 -11.92 3.48 0.76
N THR A 10 -11.91 2.17 0.95
CA THR A 10 -12.82 1.22 0.31
C THR A 10 -13.53 0.36 1.34
N LEU A 11 -12.81 -0.46 2.09
CA LEU A 11 -13.33 -1.25 3.19
C LEU A 11 -13.11 -0.58 4.54
N ILE A 12 -11.93 0.01 4.73
CA ILE A 12 -11.50 0.64 5.98
C ILE A 12 -11.22 2.12 5.79
N TYR A 13 -11.45 2.88 6.84
CA TYR A 13 -11.30 4.34 6.85
C TYR A 13 -10.52 4.79 8.08
N SER A 14 -9.63 5.76 7.89
CA SER A 14 -8.91 6.35 9.02
C SER A 14 -9.86 7.09 9.96
N TYR A 15 -9.45 7.28 11.22
CA TYR A 15 -10.19 8.04 12.23
C TYR A 15 -10.55 9.47 11.79
N LYS A 16 -9.89 10.00 10.76
CA LYS A 16 -10.14 11.34 10.19
C LYS A 16 -11.39 11.38 9.29
N HIS A 17 -11.91 10.22 8.90
CA HIS A 17 -13.10 10.14 8.05
C HIS A 17 -14.35 9.91 8.89
N GLU A 18 -15.41 10.70 8.63
CA GLU A 18 -16.71 10.51 9.26
C GLU A 18 -17.46 9.38 8.53
N ILE A 19 -17.56 8.21 9.16
CA ILE A 19 -18.27 7.02 8.63
C ILE A 19 -19.45 6.58 9.51
N GLY A 20 -19.90 7.48 10.39
CA GLY A 20 -21.01 7.21 11.31
C GLY A 20 -20.59 6.54 12.61
N LYS A 21 -21.55 6.33 13.50
CA LYS A 21 -21.32 5.77 14.84
C LYS A 21 -21.23 4.23 14.83
N ALA A 22 -21.93 3.56 13.92
CA ALA A 22 -21.97 2.10 13.80
C ALA A 22 -20.69 1.61 13.07
N LYS A 23 -19.57 1.64 13.78
CA LYS A 23 -18.25 1.24 13.28
C LYS A 23 -17.48 0.47 14.34
N ARG A 24 -16.52 -0.31 13.90
CA ARG A 24 -15.56 -1.04 14.74
C ARG A 24 -14.12 -0.70 14.38
N CYS A 25 -13.25 -0.65 15.37
CA CYS A 25 -11.82 -0.50 15.16
C CYS A 25 -11.24 -1.77 14.54
N VAL A 26 -10.43 -1.60 13.50
CA VAL A 26 -9.77 -2.70 12.77
C VAL A 26 -8.25 -2.55 12.72
N GLU A 27 -7.72 -1.44 13.23
CA GLU A 27 -6.28 -1.21 13.31
C GLU A 27 -5.95 -0.35 14.53
N ILE A 28 -5.04 -0.87 15.35
CA ILE A 28 -4.42 -0.12 16.45
C ILE A 28 -2.95 0.10 16.12
N TYR A 29 -2.47 1.33 16.22
CA TYR A 29 -1.08 1.67 16.01
C TYR A 29 -0.59 2.58 17.14
N GLN A 30 0.51 2.18 17.80
CA GLN A 30 1.07 2.89 18.95
C GLN A 30 0.03 3.19 20.05
N GLY A 31 -0.82 2.20 20.35
CA GLY A 31 -1.86 2.31 21.38
C GLY A 31 -3.08 3.17 20.98
N ARG A 32 -3.19 3.59 19.72
CA ARG A 32 -4.30 4.41 19.21
C ARG A 32 -5.10 3.67 18.17
N GLU A 33 -6.42 3.81 18.22
CA GLU A 33 -7.31 3.36 17.16
C GLU A 33 -7.15 4.26 15.92
N VAL A 34 -6.71 3.70 14.81
CA VAL A 34 -6.35 4.49 13.61
C VAL A 34 -7.20 4.19 12.39
N SER A 35 -7.79 3.00 12.29
CA SER A 35 -8.66 2.64 11.16
C SER A 35 -9.90 1.91 11.62
N PHE A 36 -10.99 2.14 10.89
CA PHE A 36 -12.33 1.65 11.24
C PHE A 36 -13.03 1.05 10.02
N LEU A 37 -13.91 0.10 10.29
CA LEU A 37 -14.80 -0.56 9.35
C LEU A 37 -16.24 -0.30 9.79
N THR A 38 -17.16 0.01 8.87
CA THR A 38 -18.58 0.15 9.24
C THR A 38 -19.19 -1.21 9.60
N GLU A 39 -20.13 -1.23 10.50
CA GLU A 39 -20.83 -2.47 10.91
C GLU A 39 -21.53 -3.15 9.72
N LYS A 40 -22.07 -2.35 8.80
CA LYS A 40 -22.69 -2.86 7.56
C LYS A 40 -21.65 -3.56 6.68
N THR A 41 -20.48 -2.97 6.47
CA THR A 41 -19.40 -3.59 5.67
C THR A 41 -18.91 -4.88 6.32
N TYR A 42 -18.79 -4.91 7.65
CA TYR A 42 -18.43 -6.12 8.39
C TYR A 42 -19.42 -7.27 8.12
N GLN A 43 -20.71 -7.00 8.23
CA GLN A 43 -21.76 -8.01 8.00
C GLN A 43 -21.70 -8.54 6.56
N LEU A 44 -21.60 -7.64 5.56
CA LEU A 44 -21.53 -8.02 4.16
C LEU A 44 -20.28 -8.85 3.84
N LEU A 45 -19.11 -8.45 4.35
CA LEU A 45 -17.86 -9.20 4.16
C LEU A 45 -17.92 -10.57 4.85
N SER A 46 -18.50 -10.65 6.04
CA SER A 46 -18.68 -11.91 6.76
C SER A 46 -19.52 -12.91 5.97
N GLU A 47 -20.61 -12.45 5.34
CA GLU A 47 -21.44 -13.30 4.50
C GLU A 47 -20.76 -13.64 3.16
N LEU A 48 -20.09 -12.68 2.56
CA LEU A 48 -19.38 -12.88 1.28
C LEU A 48 -18.27 -13.93 1.42
N LYS A 49 -17.48 -13.85 2.51
CA LYS A 49 -16.35 -14.77 2.77
C LYS A 49 -16.77 -16.24 2.91
N LYS A 50 -18.02 -16.51 3.28
CA LYS A 50 -18.57 -17.88 3.34
C LYS A 50 -18.79 -18.49 1.95
N ARG A 51 -18.89 -17.65 0.91
CA ARG A 51 -19.34 -18.05 -0.44
C ARG A 51 -18.22 -17.99 -1.47
N ILE A 52 -17.30 -17.02 -1.33
CA ILE A 52 -16.24 -16.79 -2.30
C ILE A 52 -14.92 -16.44 -1.61
N GLY A 53 -13.80 -16.62 -2.32
CA GLY A 53 -12.51 -16.14 -1.89
C GLY A 53 -12.45 -14.60 -1.92
N ILE A 54 -11.88 -13.99 -0.88
CA ILE A 54 -11.61 -12.55 -0.85
C ILE A 54 -10.10 -12.36 -0.84
N VAL A 55 -9.60 -11.50 -1.72
CA VAL A 55 -8.19 -11.16 -1.84
C VAL A 55 -8.02 -9.64 -1.71
N PRO A 56 -7.52 -9.14 -0.57
CA PRO A 56 -7.14 -7.74 -0.45
C PRO A 56 -5.99 -7.39 -1.39
N VAL A 57 -6.07 -6.21 -2.01
CA VAL A 57 -5.04 -5.66 -2.90
C VAL A 57 -4.74 -4.23 -2.47
N THR A 58 -3.60 -4.01 -1.81
CA THR A 58 -3.32 -2.74 -1.12
C THR A 58 -1.93 -2.20 -1.41
N THR A 59 -1.77 -0.88 -1.31
CA THR A 59 -0.47 -0.20 -1.30
C THR A 59 0.28 -0.36 0.03
N ARG A 60 -0.38 -0.84 1.08
CA ARG A 60 0.22 -1.04 2.40
C ARG A 60 1.41 -1.98 2.34
N THR A 61 2.39 -1.76 3.19
CA THR A 61 3.47 -2.72 3.43
C THR A 61 2.94 -3.97 4.12
N MET A 62 3.71 -5.06 4.15
CA MET A 62 3.35 -6.26 4.90
C MET A 62 3.07 -5.94 6.37
N GLU A 63 3.96 -5.18 7.01
CA GLU A 63 3.81 -4.77 8.41
C GLU A 63 2.51 -4.00 8.64
N GLN A 64 2.20 -3.03 7.77
CA GLN A 64 0.95 -2.26 7.85
C GLN A 64 -0.29 -3.12 7.64
N TYR A 65 -0.22 -4.10 6.73
CA TYR A 65 -1.30 -5.04 6.48
C TYR A 65 -1.55 -5.95 7.68
N HIS A 66 -0.50 -6.47 8.31
CA HIS A 66 -0.62 -7.37 9.46
C HIS A 66 -1.23 -6.72 10.71
N ARG A 67 -1.25 -5.39 10.78
CA ARG A 67 -1.94 -4.67 11.86
C ARG A 67 -3.47 -4.65 11.72
N ILE A 68 -3.98 -5.03 10.53
CA ILE A 68 -5.43 -4.97 10.27
C ILE A 68 -6.10 -6.26 10.71
N ASP A 69 -7.11 -6.14 11.55
CA ASP A 69 -8.03 -7.21 11.89
C ASP A 69 -9.46 -6.79 11.59
N LEU A 70 -10.03 -7.33 10.51
CA LEU A 70 -11.41 -7.05 10.12
C LEU A 70 -12.44 -7.84 10.95
N GLY A 71 -12.01 -8.72 11.87
CA GLY A 71 -12.90 -9.54 12.70
C GLY A 71 -13.58 -10.69 11.95
N ILE A 72 -13.18 -10.97 10.71
CA ILE A 72 -13.73 -12.06 9.87
C ILE A 72 -12.74 -13.19 9.63
N GLY A 73 -11.63 -13.20 10.40
CA GLY A 73 -10.51 -14.13 10.23
C GLY A 73 -9.62 -13.77 9.03
N LYS A 74 -8.46 -14.41 8.98
CA LYS A 74 -7.42 -14.13 7.97
C LYS A 74 -7.87 -14.49 6.55
N PHE A 75 -7.34 -13.77 5.57
CA PHE A 75 -7.45 -14.11 4.16
C PHE A 75 -6.33 -15.09 3.76
N ARG A 76 -6.67 -16.05 2.90
CA ARG A 76 -5.67 -16.98 2.37
C ARG A 76 -4.63 -16.28 1.51
N TYR A 77 -5.07 -15.32 0.70
CA TYR A 77 -4.22 -14.53 -0.18
C TYR A 77 -4.42 -13.03 0.08
N ALA A 78 -3.35 -12.27 -0.01
CA ALA A 78 -3.39 -10.82 -0.05
C ALA A 78 -2.22 -10.28 -0.90
N LEU A 79 -2.46 -9.23 -1.67
CA LEU A 79 -1.45 -8.50 -2.41
C LEU A 79 -1.13 -7.20 -1.66
N THR A 80 0.09 -7.08 -1.17
CA THR A 80 0.61 -5.89 -0.46
C THR A 80 1.69 -5.20 -1.27
N CYS A 81 2.20 -4.08 -0.79
CA CYS A 81 3.24 -3.32 -1.47
C CYS A 81 2.88 -3.00 -2.94
N ASN A 82 1.63 -2.55 -3.17
CA ASN A 82 1.09 -2.26 -4.50
C ASN A 82 1.12 -3.46 -5.46
N GLY A 83 1.01 -4.67 -4.93
CA GLY A 83 1.07 -5.94 -5.67
C GLY A 83 2.47 -6.55 -5.80
N GLY A 84 3.49 -5.90 -5.25
CA GLY A 84 4.87 -6.41 -5.26
C GLY A 84 5.09 -7.61 -4.36
N VAL A 85 4.25 -7.79 -3.34
CA VAL A 85 4.32 -8.91 -2.41
C VAL A 85 2.98 -9.64 -2.37
N LEU A 86 3.00 -10.93 -2.65
CA LEU A 86 1.88 -11.84 -2.40
C LEU A 86 2.06 -12.48 -1.02
N LEU A 87 1.04 -12.38 -0.20
CA LEU A 87 0.94 -13.13 1.05
C LEU A 87 0.07 -14.37 0.86
N VAL A 88 0.56 -15.51 1.32
CA VAL A 88 -0.19 -16.77 1.40
C VAL A 88 -0.30 -17.16 2.87
N ASN A 89 -1.51 -17.17 3.40
CA ASN A 89 -1.78 -17.38 4.83
C ASN A 89 -1.03 -16.40 5.76
N GLY A 90 -0.77 -15.18 5.28
CA GLY A 90 -0.05 -14.14 6.01
C GLY A 90 1.46 -14.13 5.82
N GLU A 91 2.04 -15.13 5.17
CA GLU A 91 3.48 -15.23 4.91
C GLU A 91 3.82 -14.83 3.47
N ARG A 92 4.98 -14.20 3.29
CA ARG A 92 5.44 -13.78 1.95
C ARG A 92 5.70 -15.00 1.06
N GLU A 93 5.07 -15.02 -0.10
CA GLU A 93 5.36 -16.00 -1.13
C GLU A 93 6.66 -15.61 -1.85
N GLN A 94 7.68 -16.46 -1.73
CA GLN A 94 9.04 -16.11 -2.11
C GLN A 94 9.22 -15.99 -3.63
N THR A 95 8.63 -16.90 -4.40
CA THR A 95 8.73 -16.89 -5.88
C THR A 95 8.09 -15.64 -6.48
N TRP A 96 6.94 -15.21 -5.93
CA TRP A 96 6.31 -13.95 -6.32
C TRP A 96 7.19 -12.74 -6.05
N TYR A 97 7.80 -12.72 -4.86
CA TYR A 97 8.66 -11.62 -4.45
C TYR A 97 9.92 -11.52 -5.32
N GLU A 98 10.60 -12.64 -5.59
CA GLU A 98 11.76 -12.68 -6.49
C GLU A 98 11.41 -12.18 -7.88
N LYS A 99 10.27 -12.60 -8.42
CA LYS A 99 9.76 -12.08 -9.69
C LYS A 99 9.48 -10.58 -9.66
N SER A 100 8.98 -10.07 -8.54
CA SER A 100 8.77 -8.61 -8.36
C SER A 100 10.10 -7.85 -8.37
N LEU A 101 11.15 -8.39 -7.74
CA LEU A 101 12.50 -7.80 -7.77
C LEU A 101 13.05 -7.77 -9.20
N GLU A 102 12.89 -8.84 -9.97
CA GLU A 102 13.28 -8.86 -11.39
C GLU A 102 12.53 -7.80 -12.20
N MET A 103 11.21 -7.68 -11.99
CA MET A 103 10.39 -6.69 -12.71
C MET A 103 10.82 -5.25 -12.45
N VAL A 104 11.23 -4.90 -11.23
CA VAL A 104 11.62 -3.53 -10.86
C VAL A 104 13.09 -3.21 -11.15
N GLU A 105 13.86 -4.15 -11.66
CA GLU A 105 15.30 -4.00 -11.91
C GLU A 105 15.61 -2.75 -12.76
N SER A 106 14.85 -2.53 -13.83
CA SER A 106 14.99 -1.36 -14.72
C SER A 106 14.76 -0.01 -14.01
N SER A 107 14.07 -0.02 -12.87
CA SER A 107 13.73 1.19 -12.10
C SER A 107 14.77 1.51 -11.01
N LYS A 108 15.70 0.63 -10.72
CA LYS A 108 16.64 0.78 -9.57
C LYS A 108 17.44 2.06 -9.63
N THR A 109 18.00 2.41 -10.79
CA THR A 109 18.79 3.64 -10.95
C THR A 109 17.94 4.87 -10.69
N GLU A 110 16.71 4.92 -11.22
CA GLU A 110 15.78 6.02 -10.99
C GLU A 110 15.38 6.13 -9.52
N LEU A 111 15.12 5.00 -8.84
CA LEU A 111 14.83 4.98 -7.40
C LEU A 111 16.01 5.51 -6.58
N GLN A 112 17.26 5.15 -6.91
CA GLN A 112 18.44 5.67 -6.24
C GLN A 112 18.60 7.18 -6.43
N GLN A 113 18.40 7.69 -7.65
CA GLN A 113 18.43 9.12 -7.95
C GLN A 113 17.29 9.85 -7.21
N ALA A 114 16.10 9.30 -7.23
CA ALA A 114 14.96 9.85 -6.52
C ALA A 114 15.19 9.90 -5.00
N ALA A 115 15.76 8.87 -4.39
CA ALA A 115 16.11 8.87 -2.98
C ALA A 115 17.05 10.03 -2.63
N ARG A 116 18.12 10.24 -3.40
CA ARG A 116 19.08 11.36 -3.20
C ARG A 116 18.40 12.74 -3.34
N CYS A 117 17.45 12.87 -4.28
CA CYS A 117 16.68 14.11 -4.42
C CYS A 117 15.75 14.33 -3.23
N LEU A 118 15.02 13.28 -2.80
CA LEU A 118 14.12 13.33 -1.67
C LEU A 118 14.84 13.68 -0.36
N GLU A 119 16.03 13.18 -0.15
CA GLU A 119 16.86 13.49 1.04
C GLU A 119 17.20 14.98 1.17
N ARG A 120 17.22 15.72 0.06
CA ARG A 120 17.50 17.16 0.01
C ARG A 120 16.27 18.05 0.17
N ILE A 121 15.06 17.48 0.16
CA ILE A 121 13.82 18.24 0.31
C ILE A 121 13.67 18.72 1.74
N LYS A 122 13.61 20.04 1.93
CA LYS A 122 13.61 20.70 3.25
C LYS A 122 12.33 20.48 4.04
N ASP A 123 11.17 20.33 3.39
CA ASP A 123 9.89 20.16 4.05
C ASP A 123 9.53 18.66 4.32
N ARG A 124 10.48 17.79 4.10
CA ARG A 124 10.40 16.37 4.42
C ARG A 124 10.28 16.18 5.94
N THR A 125 9.29 15.41 6.36
CA THR A 125 8.96 15.16 7.77
C THR A 125 9.25 13.73 8.22
N PHE A 126 9.67 12.88 7.29
CA PHE A 126 9.99 11.47 7.55
C PHE A 126 11.18 11.02 6.72
N GLU A 127 11.94 10.05 7.19
CA GLU A 127 13.06 9.49 6.44
C GLU A 127 12.63 8.89 5.10
N VAL A 128 13.55 8.88 4.14
CA VAL A 128 13.35 8.17 2.86
C VAL A 128 13.61 6.68 3.10
N ARG A 129 12.61 5.85 2.84
CA ARG A 129 12.70 4.41 2.99
C ARG A 129 12.54 3.71 1.65
N LEU A 130 13.41 2.76 1.38
CA LEU A 130 13.22 1.77 0.33
C LEU A 130 12.41 0.60 0.93
N ILE A 131 11.17 0.47 0.51
CA ILE A 131 10.22 -0.53 1.02
C ILE A 131 10.39 -1.82 0.24
N GLU A 132 10.71 -2.92 0.94
CA GLU A 132 10.88 -4.26 0.36
C GLU A 132 11.78 -4.27 -0.90
N GLU A 133 12.73 -3.35 -1.00
CA GLU A 133 13.56 -3.15 -2.20
C GLU A 133 12.77 -2.85 -3.49
N LEU A 134 11.48 -2.50 -3.38
CA LEU A 134 10.55 -2.35 -4.49
C LEU A 134 10.25 -0.89 -4.83
N PHE A 135 10.06 -0.02 -3.84
CA PHE A 135 9.68 1.38 -4.05
C PHE A 135 10.11 2.28 -2.90
N LEU A 136 10.14 3.59 -3.14
CA LEU A 136 10.46 4.57 -2.10
C LEU A 136 9.21 5.10 -1.43
N PHE A 137 9.35 5.39 -0.14
CA PHE A 137 8.36 6.06 0.69
C PHE A 137 9.01 7.14 1.55
N THR A 138 8.33 8.27 1.68
CA THR A 138 8.62 9.32 2.67
C THR A 138 7.36 10.11 2.99
N LYS A 139 7.48 11.13 3.86
CA LYS A 139 6.43 12.14 4.09
C LYS A 139 7.01 13.54 3.93
N CYS A 140 6.23 14.41 3.33
CA CYS A 140 6.52 15.83 3.18
C CYS A 140 5.28 16.64 3.56
N ARG A 141 5.45 17.81 4.17
CA ARG A 141 4.32 18.71 4.48
C ARG A 141 3.52 19.05 3.22
N HIS A 142 4.23 19.31 2.12
CA HIS A 142 3.68 19.62 0.81
C HIS A 142 4.08 18.54 -0.20
N SER A 143 3.58 17.31 -0.01
CA SER A 143 3.97 16.15 -0.80
C SER A 143 3.82 16.34 -2.31
N GLN A 144 2.77 17.06 -2.75
CA GLN A 144 2.54 17.33 -4.17
C GLN A 144 3.61 18.27 -4.76
N ILE A 145 4.08 19.25 -3.98
CA ILE A 145 5.17 20.15 -4.41
C ILE A 145 6.46 19.34 -4.51
N ALA A 146 6.75 18.51 -3.50
CA ALA A 146 7.92 17.65 -3.50
C ALA A 146 7.91 16.66 -4.69
N ALA A 147 6.76 16.06 -5.00
CA ALA A 147 6.60 15.18 -6.16
C ALA A 147 6.88 15.92 -7.46
N ARG A 148 6.35 17.14 -7.62
CA ARG A 148 6.60 17.97 -8.81
C ARG A 148 8.07 18.36 -8.95
N GLN A 149 8.73 18.78 -7.87
CA GLN A 149 10.17 19.07 -7.86
C GLN A 149 10.99 17.84 -8.28
N LEU A 150 10.59 16.65 -7.82
CA LEU A 150 11.25 15.41 -8.21
C LEU A 150 11.11 15.14 -9.70
N GLN A 151 9.91 15.31 -10.26
CA GLN A 151 9.63 15.12 -11.69
C GLN A 151 10.35 16.14 -12.58
N GLU A 152 10.49 17.38 -12.12
CA GLU A 152 11.23 18.45 -12.83
C GLU A 152 12.74 18.19 -12.84
N ASN A 153 13.27 17.63 -11.75
CA ASN A 153 14.71 17.38 -11.60
C ASN A 153 15.17 16.05 -12.20
N LEU A 154 14.25 15.08 -12.37
CA LEU A 154 14.55 13.75 -12.86
C LEU A 154 13.63 13.38 -14.02
N GLN A 155 14.19 12.76 -15.05
CA GLN A 155 13.41 12.14 -16.10
C GLN A 155 13.04 10.72 -15.68
N LEU A 156 11.92 10.58 -14.96
CA LEU A 156 11.42 9.28 -14.52
C LEU A 156 10.75 8.55 -15.70
N ARG A 157 11.46 7.60 -16.29
CA ARG A 157 10.98 6.77 -17.38
C ARG A 157 10.30 5.51 -16.88
N PHE A 158 10.87 4.86 -15.88
CA PHE A 158 10.45 3.56 -15.35
C PHE A 158 9.73 3.65 -14.01
N ALA A 159 9.72 4.81 -13.36
CA ALA A 159 9.02 5.05 -12.11
C ALA A 159 8.07 6.24 -12.22
N ASP A 160 7.10 6.31 -11.30
CA ASP A 160 6.17 7.42 -11.12
C ASP A 160 6.13 7.86 -9.66
N THR A 161 5.67 9.09 -9.44
CA THR A 161 5.40 9.62 -8.10
C THR A 161 3.92 9.50 -7.78
N LEU A 162 3.60 9.07 -6.56
CA LEU A 162 2.25 9.02 -6.01
C LEU A 162 2.21 9.78 -4.69
N THR A 163 1.13 10.55 -4.47
CA THR A 163 0.93 11.29 -3.21
C THR A 163 -0.42 10.95 -2.59
N ASN A 164 -0.47 10.91 -1.27
CA ASN A 164 -1.69 10.76 -0.50
C ASN A 164 -1.54 11.50 0.85
N GLY A 165 -2.16 12.68 0.96
CA GLY A 165 -1.91 13.60 2.07
C GLY A 165 -0.43 13.99 2.10
N GLU A 166 0.23 13.82 3.25
CA GLU A 166 1.68 14.06 3.39
C GLU A 166 2.56 12.93 2.82
N LYS A 167 1.98 11.79 2.47
CA LYS A 167 2.72 10.63 1.98
C LYS A 167 3.16 10.84 0.53
N LEU A 168 4.41 10.55 0.25
CA LEU A 168 5.02 10.57 -1.08
C LEU A 168 5.68 9.23 -1.36
N TYR A 169 5.37 8.66 -2.50
CA TYR A 169 5.92 7.40 -2.99
C TYR A 169 6.59 7.62 -4.35
N VAL A 170 7.68 6.89 -4.60
CA VAL A 170 8.24 6.74 -5.95
C VAL A 170 8.18 5.25 -6.28
N VAL A 171 7.33 4.90 -7.23
CA VAL A 171 6.93 3.52 -7.49
C VAL A 171 7.27 3.14 -8.94
N PRO A 172 7.94 1.99 -9.16
CA PRO A 172 8.11 1.45 -10.51
C PRO A 172 6.78 1.31 -11.23
N LYS A 173 6.69 1.74 -12.49
CA LYS A 173 5.44 1.69 -13.30
C LYS A 173 4.90 0.27 -13.45
N VAL A 174 5.79 -0.71 -13.48
CA VAL A 174 5.43 -2.14 -13.55
C VAL A 174 4.83 -2.68 -12.26
N LEU A 175 4.93 -1.91 -11.16
CA LEU A 175 4.43 -2.31 -9.85
C LEU A 175 3.09 -1.61 -9.59
N ASN A 176 1.99 -2.21 -10.02
CA ASN A 176 0.65 -1.70 -9.80
C ASN A 176 -0.36 -2.83 -9.60
N LYS A 177 -1.48 -2.49 -8.97
CA LYS A 177 -2.54 -3.45 -8.62
C LYS A 177 -3.09 -4.21 -9.83
N GLY A 178 -3.27 -3.54 -10.97
CA GLY A 178 -3.79 -4.17 -12.19
C GLY A 178 -2.85 -5.25 -12.73
N MET A 179 -1.56 -4.96 -12.85
CA MET A 179 -0.58 -5.95 -13.27
C MET A 179 -0.43 -7.09 -12.26
N ALA A 180 -0.55 -6.81 -10.97
CA ALA A 180 -0.51 -7.84 -9.94
C ALA A 180 -1.69 -8.81 -10.08
N LEU A 181 -2.90 -8.32 -10.39
CA LEU A 181 -4.06 -9.17 -10.64
C LEU A 181 -3.90 -10.06 -11.88
N GLN A 182 -3.18 -9.59 -12.90
CA GLN A 182 -2.87 -10.40 -14.08
C GLN A 182 -1.85 -11.50 -13.83
N ARG A 183 -1.00 -11.33 -12.79
CA ARG A 183 -0.01 -12.31 -12.37
C ARG A 183 -0.58 -13.40 -11.46
N LEU A 184 -1.69 -13.13 -10.75
CA LEU A 184 -2.31 -14.01 -9.77
C LEU A 184 -3.15 -15.09 -10.44
#